data_c628d977e20fc840d8863578ee727763
#
_entry.id   c628d977e20fc840d8863578ee727763
#
_cell.length_a   1.000
_cell.length_b   1.000
_cell.length_c   1.000
_cell.angle_alpha   90.00
_cell.angle_beta   90.00
_cell.angle_gamma   90.00
#
_symmetry.space_group_name_H-M   'P 1'
#
loop_
_entity.id
_entity.type
_entity.pdbx_description
1 polymer ?
#
loop_
_entity_poly.entity_id
_entity_poly.type
_entity_poly.pdbx_seq_one_letter_code
_entity_poly.pdbx_strand_id
1 'polypeptide(L)' 'TQPQDATEQLRKLKQMLEEELITQEQYEIKQIKIVESM' A
#
# COMPACT_ATOMS: atom_id res chain seq x y z
N THR A 1 -17.24 -7.77 5.69
CA THR A 1 -15.83 -7.47 5.62
C THR A 1 -15.38 -7.33 4.19
N GLN A 2 -14.60 -6.34 3.92
CA GLN A 2 -14.12 -6.08 2.57
C GLN A 2 -12.61 -6.06 2.55
N PRO A 3 -12.01 -7.19 2.58
CA PRO A 3 -10.56 -7.24 2.67
C PRO A 3 -9.85 -6.73 1.44
N GLN A 4 -10.57 -6.63 0.34
CA GLN A 4 -9.94 -6.26 -0.92
C GLN A 4 -10.11 -4.78 -1.25
N ASP A 5 -10.45 -3.98 -0.28
CA ASP A 5 -10.59 -2.56 -0.51
C ASP A 5 -9.23 -1.94 -0.79
N ALA A 6 -9.07 -1.40 -2.00
CA ALA A 6 -7.79 -0.79 -2.39
C ALA A 6 -7.45 0.39 -1.50
N THR A 7 -8.45 1.14 -1.09
CA THR A 7 -8.20 2.29 -0.21
C THR A 7 -7.57 1.82 1.11
N GLU A 8 -8.10 0.74 1.65
CA GLU A 8 -7.57 0.24 2.91
C GLU A 8 -6.15 -0.27 2.74
N GLN A 9 -5.88 -0.94 1.62
CA GLN A 9 -4.53 -1.42 1.37
C GLN A 9 -3.55 -0.26 1.25
N LEU A 10 -3.96 0.81 0.59
CA LEU A 10 -3.09 1.97 0.45
C LEU A 10 -2.81 2.61 1.79
N ARG A 11 -3.81 2.65 2.66
CA ARG A 11 -3.59 3.21 3.99
C ARG A 11 -2.59 2.40 4.77
N LYS A 12 -2.72 1.09 4.74
CA LYS A 12 -1.79 0.23 5.47
C LYS A 12 -0.39 0.36 4.89
N LEU A 13 -0.30 0.45 3.58
CA LEU A 13 0.99 0.61 2.93
C LEU A 13 1.64 1.92 3.35
N LYS A 14 0.87 2.99 3.37
CA LYS A 14 1.40 4.28 3.77
C LYS A 14 1.87 4.25 5.21
N GLN A 15 1.13 3.58 6.07
CA GLN A 15 1.53 3.48 7.47
C GLN A 15 2.85 2.74 7.61
N MET A 16 3.02 1.68 6.84
CA MET A 16 4.28 0.96 6.88
C MET A 16 5.45 1.84 6.46
N LEU A 17 5.22 2.69 5.48
CA LEU A 17 6.27 3.61 5.06
C LEU A 17 6.59 4.60 6.15
N GLU A 18 5.56 5.13 6.80
CA GLU A 18 5.78 6.10 7.88
C GLU A 18 6.49 5.49 9.07
N GLU A 19 6.28 4.21 9.30
CA GLU A 19 6.96 3.53 10.38
C GLU A 19 8.29 2.95 9.94
N GLU A 20 8.67 3.21 8.70
CA GLU A 20 9.95 2.78 8.15
C GLU A 20 10.07 1.26 8.10
N LEU A 21 8.94 0.60 8.01
CA LEU A 21 8.94 -0.85 7.84
C LEU A 21 9.29 -1.25 6.41
N ILE A 22 9.07 -0.36 5.47
CA ILE A 22 9.43 -0.57 4.08
C ILE A 22 10.09 0.71 3.57
N THR A 23 10.84 0.58 2.47
CA THR A 23 11.47 1.72 1.86
C THR A 23 10.49 2.42 0.93
N GLN A 24 10.84 3.65 0.56
CA GLN A 24 10.01 4.39 -0.38
C GLN A 24 9.93 3.66 -1.71
N GLU A 25 11.00 3.05 -2.13
CA GLU A 25 10.99 2.31 -3.39
C GLU A 25 9.98 1.17 -3.33
N GLN A 26 9.98 0.42 -2.23
CA GLN A 26 9.02 -0.66 -2.08
C GLN A 26 7.60 -0.13 -1.99
N TYR A 27 7.44 1.01 -1.35
CA TYR A 27 6.12 1.62 -1.26
C TYR A 27 5.57 1.93 -2.66
N GLU A 28 6.39 2.52 -3.50
CA GLU A 28 5.96 2.88 -4.83
C GLU A 28 5.61 1.65 -5.66
N ILE A 29 6.41 0.61 -5.54
CA ILE A 29 6.14 -0.62 -6.29
C ILE A 29 4.81 -1.22 -5.86
N LYS A 30 4.58 -1.32 -4.57
CA LYS A 30 3.33 -1.89 -4.08
C LYS A 30 2.13 -1.01 -4.40
N GLN A 31 2.34 0.30 -4.37
CA GLN A 31 1.27 1.22 -4.70
C GLN A 31 0.81 1.00 -6.14
N ILE A 32 1.77 0.85 -7.04
CA ILE A 32 1.43 0.63 -8.44
C ILE A 32 0.62 -0.65 -8.59
N LYS A 33 1.02 -1.71 -7.92
CA LYS A 33 0.31 -2.97 -8.03
C LYS A 33 -1.12 -2.86 -7.50
N ILE A 34 -1.30 -2.13 -6.43
CA ILE A 34 -2.64 -1.95 -5.87
C ILE A 34 -3.50 -1.16 -6.84
N VAL A 35 -2.95 -0.11 -7.41
CA VAL A 35 -3.69 0.71 -8.37
C VAL A 35 -4.06 -0.11 -9.60
N GLU A 36 -3.15 -0.95 -10.05
CA GLU A 36 -3.44 -1.77 -11.22
C GLU A 36 -4.51 -2.81 -10.95
N SER A 37 -4.70 -3.15 -9.69
CA SER A 37 -5.73 -4.12 -9.32
C SER A 37 -7.10 -3.50 -9.20
N MET A 38 -7.19 -2.21 -9.21
CA MET A 38 -8.48 -1.55 -9.06
C MET A 38 -9.39 -1.73 -10.26
#